data_b273c124b6c493709e1651e6d7bd87d3
#
_entry.id   b273c124b6c493709e1651e6d7bd87d3
#
_cell.length_a   1.000
_cell.length_b   1.000
_cell.length_c   1.000
_cell.angle_alpha   90.00
_cell.angle_beta   90.00
_cell.angle_gamma   90.00
#
_symmetry.space_group_name_H-M   'P 1'
#
loop_
_entity.id
_entity.type
_entity.pdbx_description
1 polymer ?
#
loop_
_entity_poly.entity_id
_entity_poly.type
_entity_poly.pdbx_seq_one_letter_code
_entity_poly.pdbx_strand_id
1 'polypeptide(L)'
;EIGKAMGARVIAAASNQEKLDIAKRLGADEVVNYGDGELKEKVKAMTDGLGADVIYDAVGGDIFLQCMRCINWDGRVLVIGFPAGIPKVPTNLALLKGCSIVGVFWGSFTGREPEENTKNFEELFALHAEGKIKPEITKSYSLDEAVDAIKSLEERTATGKVVIEI
;
A
#
# COMPACT_ATOMS: atom_id res chain seq x y z
N GLU A 1 -2.35 0.87 -8.79
CA GLU A 1 -2.15 0.57 -10.20
C GLU A 1 -2.08 -0.94 -10.44
N ILE A 2 -1.20 -1.66 -9.73
CA ILE A 2 -1.08 -3.12 -9.85
C ILE A 2 -2.40 -3.82 -9.52
N GLY A 3 -3.08 -3.43 -8.44
CA GLY A 3 -4.39 -3.99 -8.11
C GLY A 3 -5.41 -3.79 -9.22
N LYS A 4 -5.44 -2.60 -9.84
CA LYS A 4 -6.29 -2.32 -11.00
C LYS A 4 -5.91 -3.15 -12.22
N ALA A 5 -4.61 -3.28 -12.50
CA ALA A 5 -4.12 -4.11 -13.60
C ALA A 5 -4.51 -5.59 -13.43
N MET A 6 -4.59 -6.07 -12.20
CA MET A 6 -5.04 -7.42 -11.82
C MET A 6 -6.59 -7.55 -11.77
N GLY A 7 -7.34 -6.49 -12.06
CA GLY A 7 -8.81 -6.51 -12.07
C GLY A 7 -9.48 -6.30 -10.71
N ALA A 8 -8.74 -5.92 -9.68
CA ALA A 8 -9.33 -5.65 -8.37
C ALA A 8 -10.11 -4.32 -8.34
N ARG A 9 -11.14 -4.25 -7.50
CA ARG A 9 -11.67 -2.99 -7.00
C ARG A 9 -10.72 -2.46 -5.93
N VAL A 10 -10.19 -1.27 -6.13
CA VAL A 10 -9.15 -0.70 -5.27
C VAL A 10 -9.68 0.46 -4.43
N ILE A 11 -9.57 0.34 -3.12
CA ILE A 11 -9.79 1.41 -2.15
C ILE A 11 -8.40 1.88 -1.67
N ALA A 12 -7.97 3.06 -2.08
CA ALA A 12 -6.71 3.63 -1.63
C ALA A 12 -6.89 4.44 -0.34
N ALA A 13 -6.01 4.21 0.64
CA ALA A 13 -6.05 4.89 1.93
C ALA A 13 -4.79 5.73 2.16
N ALA A 14 -4.95 6.99 2.56
CA ALA A 14 -3.84 7.88 2.91
C ALA A 14 -4.24 8.84 4.04
N SER A 15 -3.25 9.55 4.61
CA SER A 15 -3.45 10.48 5.73
C SER A 15 -3.72 11.92 5.29
N ASN A 16 -3.61 12.24 4.00
CA ASN A 16 -3.86 13.58 3.48
C ASN A 16 -4.52 13.54 2.09
N GLN A 17 -5.15 14.65 1.72
CA GLN A 17 -5.94 14.76 0.50
C GLN A 17 -5.06 14.68 -0.76
N GLU A 18 -3.89 15.29 -0.78
CA GLU A 18 -2.99 15.30 -1.93
C GLU A 18 -2.64 13.87 -2.38
N LYS A 19 -2.29 12.98 -1.44
CA LYS A 19 -2.01 11.56 -1.73
C LYS A 19 -3.23 10.81 -2.23
N LEU A 20 -4.41 11.15 -1.72
CA LEU A 20 -5.67 10.56 -2.16
C LEU A 20 -6.02 10.99 -3.59
N ASP A 21 -5.79 12.25 -3.94
CA ASP A 21 -6.03 12.78 -5.28
C ASP A 21 -5.11 12.10 -6.32
N ILE A 22 -3.84 11.87 -5.95
CA ILE A 22 -2.90 11.09 -6.76
C ILE A 22 -3.40 9.66 -6.95
N ALA A 23 -3.78 8.98 -5.86
CA ALA A 23 -4.27 7.61 -5.93
C ALA A 23 -5.54 7.49 -6.80
N LYS A 24 -6.45 8.49 -6.70
CA LYS A 24 -7.66 8.55 -7.52
C LYS A 24 -7.33 8.74 -8.99
N ARG A 25 -6.40 9.65 -9.31
CA ARG A 25 -5.92 9.90 -10.68
C ARG A 25 -5.24 8.66 -11.29
N LEU A 26 -4.54 7.88 -10.46
CA LEU A 26 -3.86 6.64 -10.86
C LEU A 26 -4.80 5.42 -10.89
N GLY A 27 -6.10 5.60 -10.74
CA GLY A 27 -7.11 4.59 -11.02
C GLY A 27 -7.74 3.90 -9.81
N ALA A 28 -7.50 4.36 -8.58
CA ALA A 28 -8.25 3.85 -7.44
C ALA A 28 -9.76 4.11 -7.62
N ASP A 29 -10.59 3.10 -7.36
CA ASP A 29 -12.05 3.22 -7.47
C ASP A 29 -12.62 4.12 -6.38
N GLU A 30 -12.10 3.98 -5.16
CA GLU A 30 -12.42 4.84 -4.02
C GLU A 30 -11.16 5.27 -3.27
N VAL A 31 -11.30 6.30 -2.48
CA VAL A 31 -10.24 6.80 -1.61
C VAL A 31 -10.75 7.05 -0.19
N VAL A 32 -9.88 6.81 0.81
CA VAL A 32 -10.20 6.98 2.23
C VAL A 32 -9.10 7.77 2.92
N ASN A 33 -9.48 8.90 3.52
CA ASN A 33 -8.61 9.57 4.48
C ASN A 33 -8.74 8.87 5.84
N TYR A 34 -7.62 8.32 6.34
CA TYR A 34 -7.56 7.71 7.68
C TYR A 34 -7.04 8.67 8.76
N GLY A 35 -6.68 9.89 8.40
CA GLY A 35 -6.15 10.88 9.34
C GLY A 35 -7.14 11.30 10.43
N ASP A 36 -8.44 11.11 10.20
CA ASP A 36 -9.52 11.33 11.16
C ASP A 36 -9.86 10.11 12.04
N GLY A 37 -9.20 8.98 11.82
CA GLY A 37 -9.38 7.77 12.62
C GLY A 37 -10.56 6.87 12.22
N GLU A 38 -11.29 7.19 11.15
CA GLU A 38 -12.52 6.49 10.74
C GLU A 38 -12.32 5.46 9.60
N LEU A 39 -11.11 4.94 9.41
CA LEU A 39 -10.79 4.01 8.31
C LEU A 39 -11.76 2.83 8.26
N LYS A 40 -12.01 2.19 9.40
CA LYS A 40 -12.89 1.01 9.49
C LYS A 40 -14.31 1.31 9.01
N GLU A 41 -14.89 2.40 9.50
CA GLU A 41 -16.26 2.80 9.20
C GLU A 41 -16.42 3.11 7.72
N LYS A 42 -15.47 3.86 7.16
CA LYS A 42 -15.46 4.25 5.74
C LYS A 42 -15.30 3.06 4.81
N VAL A 43 -14.34 2.16 5.08
CA VAL A 43 -14.14 0.95 4.26
C VAL A 43 -15.39 0.07 4.31
N LYS A 44 -15.99 -0.12 5.49
CA LYS A 44 -17.22 -0.91 5.60
C LYS A 44 -18.41 -0.29 4.87
N ALA A 45 -18.55 1.03 4.91
CA ALA A 45 -19.58 1.74 4.15
C ALA A 45 -19.44 1.55 2.63
N MET A 46 -18.20 1.51 2.13
CA MET A 46 -17.89 1.29 0.71
C MET A 46 -18.05 -0.16 0.26
N THR A 47 -18.13 -1.10 1.18
CA THR A 47 -18.16 -2.55 0.93
C THR A 47 -19.43 -3.23 1.48
N ASP A 48 -20.54 -2.51 1.57
CA ASP A 48 -21.82 -3.02 2.06
C ASP A 48 -21.74 -3.69 3.45
N GLY A 49 -20.81 -3.20 4.29
CA GLY A 49 -20.54 -3.72 5.63
C GLY A 49 -19.60 -4.93 5.68
N LEU A 50 -19.24 -5.53 4.54
CA LEU A 50 -18.40 -6.73 4.46
C LEU A 50 -16.95 -6.45 4.88
N GLY A 51 -16.35 -5.39 4.34
CA GLY A 51 -14.94 -5.08 4.50
C GLY A 51 -14.12 -5.43 3.26
N ALA A 52 -12.79 -5.26 3.32
CA ALA A 52 -11.89 -5.54 2.21
C ALA A 52 -11.41 -7.01 2.24
N ASP A 53 -11.31 -7.65 1.08
CA ASP A 53 -10.84 -9.03 0.97
C ASP A 53 -9.33 -9.16 1.14
N VAL A 54 -8.59 -8.14 0.68
CA VAL A 54 -7.15 -8.03 0.84
C VAL A 54 -6.80 -6.62 1.30
N ILE A 55 -5.99 -6.51 2.34
CA ILE A 55 -5.45 -5.24 2.82
C ILE A 55 -3.93 -5.28 2.72
N TYR A 56 -3.35 -4.32 1.98
CA TYR A 56 -1.92 -4.11 1.87
C TYR A 56 -1.52 -3.05 2.90
N ASP A 57 -1.02 -3.47 4.07
CA ASP A 57 -0.62 -2.56 5.15
C ASP A 57 0.89 -2.28 5.12
N ALA A 58 1.26 -1.09 4.67
CA ALA A 58 2.60 -0.54 4.70
C ALA A 58 2.81 0.49 5.84
N VAL A 59 1.85 0.64 6.74
CA VAL A 59 1.83 1.67 7.79
C VAL A 59 2.10 1.11 9.19
N GLY A 60 1.39 0.06 9.55
CA GLY A 60 1.48 -0.54 10.89
C GLY A 60 0.81 0.30 11.98
N GLY A 61 1.31 0.18 13.22
CA GLY A 61 0.78 0.91 14.37
C GLY A 61 -0.72 0.74 14.58
N ASP A 62 -1.41 1.82 14.91
CA ASP A 62 -2.86 1.81 15.16
C ASP A 62 -3.69 1.59 13.88
N ILE A 63 -3.14 1.89 12.71
CA ILE A 63 -3.80 1.65 11.42
C ILE A 63 -3.99 0.16 11.20
N PHE A 64 -3.01 -0.67 11.55
CA PHE A 64 -3.14 -2.12 11.48
C PHE A 64 -4.36 -2.64 12.27
N LEU A 65 -4.63 -2.08 13.45
CA LEU A 65 -5.79 -2.45 14.25
C LEU A 65 -7.11 -2.11 13.53
N GLN A 66 -7.17 -0.98 12.85
CA GLN A 66 -8.33 -0.60 12.03
C GLN A 66 -8.46 -1.54 10.82
N CYS A 67 -7.36 -1.92 10.18
CA CYS A 67 -7.32 -2.93 9.12
C CYS A 67 -7.94 -4.26 9.59
N MET A 68 -7.52 -4.76 10.75
CA MET A 68 -8.10 -5.97 11.35
C MET A 68 -9.60 -5.86 11.63
N ARG A 69 -10.11 -4.65 11.84
CA ARG A 69 -11.55 -4.43 12.07
C ARG A 69 -12.37 -4.30 10.79
N CYS A 70 -11.76 -3.92 9.67
CA CYS A 70 -12.44 -3.79 8.38
C CYS A 70 -12.03 -4.83 7.34
N ILE A 71 -11.22 -5.83 7.70
CA ILE A 71 -11.01 -7.00 6.84
C ILE A 71 -12.32 -7.81 6.72
N ASN A 72 -12.59 -8.34 5.53
CA ASN A 72 -13.71 -9.22 5.28
C ASN A 72 -13.49 -10.61 5.92
N TRP A 73 -14.56 -11.43 5.96
CA TRP A 73 -14.45 -12.85 6.29
C TRP A 73 -13.51 -13.57 5.32
N ASP A 74 -12.63 -14.43 5.84
CA ASP A 74 -11.59 -15.16 5.08
C ASP A 74 -10.63 -14.25 4.31
N GLY A 75 -10.57 -12.96 4.67
CA GLY A 75 -9.69 -11.97 4.05
C GLY A 75 -8.23 -12.10 4.48
N ARG A 76 -7.34 -11.37 3.80
CA ARG A 76 -5.90 -11.37 4.06
C ARG A 76 -5.38 -9.98 4.36
N VAL A 77 -4.74 -9.80 5.52
CA VAL A 77 -3.98 -8.59 5.84
C VAL A 77 -2.50 -8.86 5.55
N LEU A 78 -1.95 -8.17 4.55
CA LEU A 78 -0.56 -8.29 4.16
C LEU A 78 0.28 -7.29 4.96
N VAL A 79 1.23 -7.80 5.74
CA VAL A 79 2.15 -7.00 6.54
C VAL A 79 3.37 -6.68 5.69
N ILE A 80 3.48 -5.43 5.22
CA ILE A 80 4.54 -4.95 4.33
C ILE A 80 5.61 -4.20 5.14
N GLY A 81 5.18 -3.40 6.12
CA GLY A 81 6.07 -2.60 6.95
C GLY A 81 5.30 -1.89 8.05
N PHE A 82 6.03 -1.23 8.94
CA PHE A 82 5.41 -0.59 10.11
C PHE A 82 6.14 0.70 10.51
N PRO A 83 6.25 1.69 9.59
CA PRO A 83 6.87 2.98 9.92
C PRO A 83 6.13 3.76 11.03
N ALA A 84 4.86 3.43 11.30
CA ALA A 84 4.11 3.97 12.44
C ALA A 84 4.27 3.13 13.72
N GLY A 85 5.15 2.14 13.73
CA GLY A 85 5.43 1.24 14.85
C GLY A 85 4.90 -0.18 14.64
N ILE A 86 5.52 -1.14 15.34
CA ILE A 86 5.12 -2.55 15.28
C ILE A 86 3.74 -2.71 15.94
N PRO A 87 2.72 -3.21 15.22
CA PRO A 87 1.39 -3.31 15.77
C PRO A 87 1.26 -4.45 16.78
N LYS A 88 0.41 -4.26 17.80
CA LYS A 88 -0.05 -5.34 18.65
C LYS A 88 -1.24 -6.02 17.97
N VAL A 89 -1.08 -7.29 17.62
CA VAL A 89 -2.10 -8.04 16.88
C VAL A 89 -3.15 -8.61 17.83
N PRO A 90 -4.42 -8.19 17.71
CA PRO A 90 -5.51 -8.79 18.48
C PRO A 90 -5.92 -10.12 17.84
N THR A 91 -5.34 -11.22 18.27
CA THR A 91 -5.56 -12.56 17.69
C THR A 91 -7.02 -13.03 17.75
N ASN A 92 -7.79 -12.52 18.70
CA ASN A 92 -9.23 -12.74 18.76
C ASN A 92 -9.97 -12.21 17.51
N LEU A 93 -9.50 -11.11 16.89
CA LEU A 93 -10.10 -10.62 15.64
C LEU A 93 -9.78 -11.54 14.46
N ALA A 94 -8.59 -12.11 14.42
CA ALA A 94 -8.25 -13.10 13.39
C ALA A 94 -9.16 -14.33 13.51
N LEU A 95 -9.39 -14.84 14.72
CA LEU A 95 -10.31 -15.95 14.98
C LEU A 95 -11.74 -15.61 14.56
N LEU A 96 -12.26 -14.46 15.01
CA LEU A 96 -13.67 -14.08 14.76
C LEU A 96 -13.98 -13.81 13.30
N LYS A 97 -12.98 -13.46 12.49
CA LYS A 97 -13.14 -13.17 11.06
C LYS A 97 -12.63 -14.27 10.14
N GLY A 98 -12.04 -15.33 10.70
CA GLY A 98 -11.40 -16.38 9.90
C GLY A 98 -10.31 -15.85 8.97
N CYS A 99 -9.76 -14.65 9.22
CA CYS A 99 -8.85 -13.98 8.32
C CYS A 99 -7.40 -14.39 8.58
N SER A 100 -6.55 -14.19 7.56
CA SER A 100 -5.11 -14.45 7.62
C SER A 100 -4.31 -13.16 7.77
N ILE A 101 -3.22 -13.22 8.55
CA ILE A 101 -2.20 -12.18 8.63
C ILE A 101 -0.95 -12.74 7.96
N VAL A 102 -0.53 -12.14 6.86
CA VAL A 102 0.53 -12.66 5.99
C VAL A 102 1.70 -11.71 5.94
N GLY A 103 2.88 -12.15 6.33
CA GLY A 103 4.11 -11.38 6.17
C GLY A 103 4.56 -11.35 4.71
N VAL A 104 4.92 -10.16 4.21
CA VAL A 104 5.46 -9.97 2.86
C VAL A 104 6.83 -9.31 3.00
N PHE A 105 7.88 -10.11 3.07
CA PHE A 105 9.25 -9.62 3.18
C PHE A 105 10.00 -9.79 1.86
N TRP A 106 9.82 -8.83 0.96
CA TRP A 106 10.42 -8.86 -0.37
C TRP A 106 11.95 -9.00 -0.34
N GLY A 107 12.64 -8.33 0.57
CA GLY A 107 14.10 -8.44 0.68
C GLY A 107 14.59 -9.86 0.95
N SER A 108 13.87 -10.67 1.74
CA SER A 108 14.18 -12.08 1.93
C SER A 108 13.72 -12.94 0.76
N PHE A 109 12.58 -12.60 0.15
CA PHE A 109 12.02 -13.29 -1.00
C PHE A 109 12.99 -13.30 -2.19
N THR A 110 13.61 -12.16 -2.51
CA THR A 110 14.54 -12.04 -3.65
C THR A 110 15.72 -13.03 -3.57
N GLY A 111 16.21 -13.31 -2.37
CA GLY A 111 17.29 -14.28 -2.15
C GLY A 111 16.84 -15.75 -2.09
N ARG A 112 15.57 -15.98 -1.70
CA ARG A 112 15.02 -17.35 -1.57
C ARG A 112 14.40 -17.86 -2.88
N GLU A 113 13.79 -16.95 -3.62
CA GLU A 113 13.01 -17.23 -4.85
C GLU A 113 13.50 -16.33 -6.01
N PRO A 114 14.80 -16.39 -6.40
CA PRO A 114 15.36 -15.46 -7.38
C PRO A 114 14.72 -15.60 -8.76
N GLU A 115 14.35 -16.81 -9.17
CA GLU A 115 13.68 -17.05 -10.46
C GLU A 115 12.28 -16.43 -10.48
N GLU A 116 11.53 -16.56 -9.39
CA GLU A 116 10.19 -15.98 -9.27
C GLU A 116 10.27 -14.45 -9.20
N ASN A 117 11.30 -13.93 -8.51
CA ASN A 117 11.55 -12.49 -8.52
C ASN A 117 11.83 -11.95 -9.93
N THR A 118 12.58 -12.71 -10.75
CA THR A 118 12.83 -12.33 -12.16
C THR A 118 11.52 -12.28 -12.96
N LYS A 119 10.66 -13.28 -12.83
CA LYS A 119 9.32 -13.29 -13.48
C LYS A 119 8.46 -12.12 -13.04
N ASN A 120 8.46 -11.78 -11.74
CA ASN A 120 7.74 -10.63 -11.23
C ASN A 120 8.19 -9.32 -11.91
N PHE A 121 9.49 -9.15 -12.15
CA PHE A 121 9.99 -8.00 -12.89
C PHE A 121 9.58 -8.02 -14.36
N GLU A 122 9.62 -9.17 -15.02
CA GLU A 122 9.15 -9.32 -16.40
C GLU A 122 7.68 -8.93 -16.53
N GLU A 123 6.83 -9.38 -15.61
CA GLU A 123 5.41 -9.01 -15.56
C GLU A 123 5.21 -7.51 -15.30
N LEU A 124 5.96 -6.91 -14.38
CA LEU A 124 5.89 -5.47 -14.10
C LEU A 124 6.29 -4.64 -15.32
N PHE A 125 7.36 -5.02 -16.02
CA PHE A 125 7.77 -4.34 -17.25
C PHE A 125 6.75 -4.52 -18.38
N ALA A 126 6.11 -5.67 -18.49
CA ALA A 126 5.03 -5.88 -19.45
C ALA A 126 3.83 -4.97 -19.14
N LEU A 127 3.37 -4.92 -17.88
CA LEU A 127 2.30 -4.01 -17.44
C LEU A 127 2.64 -2.54 -17.71
N HIS A 128 3.90 -2.15 -17.51
CA HIS A 128 4.35 -0.80 -17.82
C HIS A 128 4.34 -0.53 -19.33
N ALA A 129 4.85 -1.44 -20.14
CA ALA A 129 4.85 -1.32 -21.59
C ALA A 129 3.44 -1.25 -22.18
N GLU A 130 2.47 -1.94 -21.58
CA GLU A 130 1.06 -1.87 -21.90
C GLU A 130 0.36 -0.59 -21.39
N GLY A 131 1.07 0.25 -20.64
CA GLY A 131 0.54 1.47 -20.03
C GLY A 131 -0.45 1.25 -18.89
N LYS A 132 -0.50 0.01 -18.34
CA LYS A 132 -1.37 -0.35 -17.22
C LYS A 132 -0.84 0.16 -15.87
N ILE A 133 0.48 0.31 -15.77
CA ILE A 133 1.13 0.93 -14.61
C ILE A 133 2.05 2.06 -15.09
N LYS A 134 2.02 3.19 -14.38
CA LYS A 134 2.87 4.36 -14.62
C LYS A 134 3.31 4.94 -13.27
N PRO A 135 4.38 4.41 -12.66
CA PRO A 135 4.84 4.91 -11.37
C PRO A 135 5.05 6.43 -11.41
N GLU A 136 4.36 7.14 -10.51
CA GLU A 136 4.40 8.60 -10.44
C GLU A 136 5.78 9.07 -9.97
N ILE A 137 6.51 9.77 -10.83
CA ILE A 137 7.73 10.49 -10.48
C ILE A 137 7.31 11.92 -10.14
N THR A 138 7.37 12.29 -8.86
CA THR A 138 6.89 13.59 -8.39
C THR A 138 7.99 14.63 -8.30
N LYS A 139 9.24 14.20 -8.20
CA LYS A 139 10.36 15.12 -8.14
C LYS A 139 11.67 14.47 -8.62
N SER A 140 12.43 15.22 -9.44
CA SER A 140 13.80 14.91 -9.78
C SER A 140 14.74 15.90 -9.06
N TYR A 141 15.90 15.40 -8.67
CA TYR A 141 16.99 16.16 -8.05
C TYR A 141 18.27 15.90 -8.80
N SER A 142 19.19 16.85 -8.81
CA SER A 142 20.56 16.62 -9.25
C SER A 142 21.34 15.79 -8.22
N LEU A 143 22.49 15.25 -8.62
CA LEU A 143 23.35 14.51 -7.67
C LEU A 143 23.78 15.37 -6.49
N ASP A 144 24.06 16.67 -6.73
CA ASP A 144 24.44 17.62 -5.67
C ASP A 144 23.32 17.85 -4.64
N GLU A 145 22.06 17.64 -5.03
CA GLU A 145 20.87 17.76 -4.18
C GLU A 145 20.45 16.42 -3.53
N ALA A 146 21.25 15.35 -3.64
CA ALA A 146 20.91 14.02 -3.14
C ALA A 146 20.51 14.01 -1.64
N VAL A 147 21.13 14.86 -0.82
CA VAL A 147 20.80 15.01 0.60
C VAL A 147 19.37 15.53 0.77
N ASP A 148 18.95 16.49 -0.03
CA ASP A 148 17.59 17.05 0.04
C ASP A 148 16.55 16.06 -0.50
N ALA A 149 16.91 15.25 -1.50
CA ALA A 149 16.10 14.14 -1.95
C ALA A 149 15.82 13.14 -0.81
N ILE A 150 16.84 12.73 -0.05
CA ILE A 150 16.71 11.84 1.09
C ILE A 150 15.86 12.49 2.20
N LYS A 151 16.09 13.76 2.53
CA LYS A 151 15.29 14.49 3.53
C LYS A 151 13.82 14.54 3.16
N SER A 152 13.48 14.72 1.88
CA SER A 152 12.09 14.74 1.43
C SER A 152 11.33 13.44 1.74
N LEU A 153 12.03 12.29 1.75
CA LEU A 153 11.48 11.00 2.15
C LEU A 153 11.34 10.89 3.68
N GLU A 154 12.35 11.32 4.43
CA GLU A 154 12.36 11.32 5.89
C GLU A 154 11.24 12.22 6.46
N GLU A 155 11.08 13.40 5.90
CA GLU A 155 10.05 14.38 6.27
C GLU A 155 8.65 14.00 5.76
N ARG A 156 8.53 12.90 4.98
CA ARG A 156 7.28 12.41 4.37
C ARG A 156 6.59 13.43 3.44
N THR A 157 7.36 14.34 2.88
CA THR A 157 6.88 15.33 1.89
C THR A 157 6.78 14.76 0.48
N ALA A 158 7.49 13.65 0.20
CA ALA A 158 7.38 12.95 -1.07
C ALA A 158 6.00 12.30 -1.24
N THR A 159 5.36 12.57 -2.37
CA THR A 159 4.03 12.06 -2.72
C THR A 159 4.06 10.94 -3.77
N GLY A 160 5.22 10.72 -4.40
CA GLY A 160 5.49 9.66 -5.37
C GLY A 160 6.95 9.25 -5.35
N LYS A 161 7.49 8.83 -6.48
CA LYS A 161 8.90 8.47 -6.61
C LYS A 161 9.76 9.73 -6.69
N VAL A 162 10.87 9.71 -5.97
CA VAL A 162 11.93 10.71 -6.03
C VAL A 162 13.09 10.12 -6.81
N VAL A 163 13.60 10.84 -7.80
CA VAL A 163 14.66 10.41 -8.71
C VAL A 163 15.85 11.34 -8.58
N ILE A 164 17.06 10.79 -8.65
CA ILE A 164 18.31 11.56 -8.78
C ILE A 164 18.80 11.39 -10.22
N GLU A 165 18.97 12.50 -10.92
CA GLU A 165 19.54 12.56 -12.26
C GLU A 165 21.07 12.68 -12.15
N ILE A 166 21.79 11.80 -12.85
CA ILE A 166 23.26 11.70 -12.83
C ILE A 166 23.83 12.20 -14.16
#